data_0876b2b2758eae9da8189176d799a03b
#
_entry.id   0876b2b2758eae9da8189176d799a03b
#
_cell.length_a   1.000
_cell.length_b   1.000
_cell.length_c   1.000
_cell.angle_alpha   90.00
_cell.angle_beta   90.00
_cell.angle_gamma   90.00
#
_symmetry.space_group_name_H-M   'P 1'
#
loop_
_entity.id
_entity.type
_entity.pdbx_description
1 polymer ?
#
loop_
_entity_poly.entity_id
_entity_poly.type
_entity_poly.pdbx_seq_one_letter_code
_entity_poly.pdbx_strand_id
1 'polypeptide(L)'
;PNRLERGFPYPLMVREIWIQRRNEERDMDIRGLVIYRNLKHQTLFEQMAGLMGMSEEKESTDSFACAGQLIELAAKYGFEGNLWHCFLALCLADNENAYTTACEVKGPAGGTLDLLAKEDFAIFKALFDFDLSSLAPSSLWSLLADYRPALQESRVFNRRIRDRIVELAKASDLEGFQQTMVEFYRGYGAGTFGLNKAFRILEKEAGGLTVIDPIVNVEHIYFKDIVGYELQKHKLIENTEAFVNGKEANNVLLFGDAGTGKSSSVKAGLNEYYSRGLRMIEVYKHQFKDLSDVLEQIKDRNYKFIIYMDDLSFEDYELEYKYLKAILEGGLGKRPDNVLIYATSNRRHLIREKFSDKRELDDDLHNNDTVQEKLSLAARFGVTIYYGSPDKRQFQSIVKALAKRHQLDIPEEELLLEANKWELSHGGLSGRTASQFITHLLGCDFT
;
A
#
# COMPACT_ATOMS: atom_id res chain seq x y z
N PRO A 1 -26.62 -11.23 -42.29
CA PRO A 1 -27.80 -10.84 -41.64
C PRO A 1 -27.84 -11.35 -40.20
N ASN A 2 -27.93 -10.42 -39.29
CA ASN A 2 -28.35 -10.50 -37.89
C ASN A 2 -27.95 -11.71 -37.03
N ARG A 3 -26.83 -11.54 -36.32
CA ARG A 3 -26.51 -12.27 -35.10
C ARG A 3 -26.31 -11.24 -33.96
N LEU A 4 -27.37 -10.67 -33.48
CA LEU A 4 -27.37 -9.85 -32.26
C LEU A 4 -28.78 -9.88 -31.66
N GLU A 5 -29.21 -11.06 -31.20
CA GLU A 5 -30.31 -11.22 -30.27
C GLU A 5 -30.26 -12.63 -29.69
N ARG A 6 -29.33 -12.85 -28.74
CA ARG A 6 -29.50 -13.94 -27.76
C ARG A 6 -29.74 -13.28 -26.41
N GLY A 7 -30.98 -12.90 -26.18
CA GLY A 7 -31.51 -12.52 -24.87
C GLY A 7 -31.31 -13.66 -23.87
N PHE A 8 -30.85 -13.33 -22.69
CA PHE A 8 -30.76 -14.24 -21.56
C PHE A 8 -32.18 -14.70 -21.17
N PRO A 9 -32.43 -15.99 -20.95
CA PRO A 9 -33.73 -16.52 -20.60
C PRO A 9 -33.94 -16.43 -19.08
N TYR A 10 -34.24 -15.26 -18.57
CA TYR A 10 -34.93 -15.16 -17.28
C TYR A 10 -36.42 -15.01 -17.55
N PRO A 11 -37.29 -15.71 -16.79
CA PRO A 11 -38.74 -15.60 -16.97
C PRO A 11 -39.16 -14.14 -16.84
N LEU A 12 -39.94 -13.66 -17.78
CA LEU A 12 -40.57 -12.30 -17.79
C LEU A 12 -41.19 -11.97 -16.43
N MET A 13 -41.68 -12.96 -15.72
CA MET A 13 -42.26 -12.85 -14.38
C MET A 13 -41.31 -12.31 -13.32
N VAL A 14 -40.00 -12.63 -13.39
CA VAL A 14 -39.01 -12.09 -12.47
C VAL A 14 -38.76 -10.61 -12.74
N ARG A 15 -38.83 -10.19 -14.00
CA ARG A 15 -38.65 -8.80 -14.42
C ARG A 15 -39.83 -7.94 -14.00
N GLU A 16 -41.08 -8.46 -14.11
CA GLU A 16 -42.30 -7.74 -13.71
C GLU A 16 -42.44 -7.65 -12.18
N ILE A 17 -42.08 -8.67 -11.43
CA ILE A 17 -42.04 -8.63 -9.95
C ILE A 17 -41.01 -7.61 -9.47
N TRP A 18 -39.89 -7.48 -10.17
CA TRP A 18 -38.84 -6.51 -9.87
C TRP A 18 -39.25 -5.06 -10.22
N ILE A 19 -39.99 -4.86 -11.34
CA ILE A 19 -40.47 -3.57 -11.77
C ILE A 19 -41.68 -3.10 -10.92
N GLN A 20 -42.57 -4.00 -10.52
CA GLN A 20 -43.72 -3.68 -9.66
C GLN A 20 -43.29 -3.34 -8.21
N ARG A 21 -42.24 -3.95 -7.70
CA ARG A 21 -41.62 -3.54 -6.42
C ARG A 21 -41.01 -2.14 -6.48
N ARG A 22 -40.72 -1.59 -7.63
CA ARG A 22 -40.07 -0.29 -7.84
C ARG A 22 -41.04 0.89 -7.80
N ASN A 23 -42.33 0.65 -7.90
CA ASN A 23 -43.36 1.71 -7.97
C ASN A 23 -44.07 1.98 -6.63
N GLU A 24 -43.78 1.24 -5.60
CA GLU A 24 -44.16 1.60 -4.25
C GLU A 24 -43.01 2.46 -3.68
N GLU A 25 -43.34 3.65 -3.16
CA GLU A 25 -42.44 4.53 -2.41
C GLU A 25 -41.78 3.72 -1.28
N ARG A 26 -40.69 3.01 -1.63
CA ARG A 26 -39.87 2.37 -0.62
C ARG A 26 -38.89 3.44 -0.15
N ASP A 27 -39.04 3.80 1.11
CA ASP A 27 -37.99 4.37 1.90
C ASP A 27 -36.72 3.57 1.59
N MET A 28 -35.68 4.23 1.02
CA MET A 28 -34.41 3.56 0.69
C MET A 28 -33.73 3.17 2.00
N ASP A 29 -33.94 1.94 2.39
CA ASP A 29 -33.45 1.40 3.65
C ASP A 29 -32.07 0.79 3.45
N ILE A 30 -31.08 1.24 4.24
CA ILE A 30 -29.71 0.70 4.23
C ILE A 30 -29.66 -0.81 4.53
N ARG A 31 -30.68 -1.38 5.15
CA ARG A 31 -30.81 -2.84 5.37
C ARG A 31 -30.93 -3.63 4.07
N GLY A 32 -31.29 -2.94 2.97
CA GLY A 32 -31.30 -3.50 1.63
C GLY A 32 -29.93 -3.78 1.02
N LEU A 33 -28.84 -3.29 1.61
CA LEU A 33 -27.49 -3.56 1.15
C LEU A 33 -27.20 -5.08 1.20
N VAL A 34 -26.68 -5.62 0.09
CA VAL A 34 -26.38 -7.05 -0.05
C VAL A 34 -24.87 -7.26 -0.12
N ILE A 35 -24.19 -6.50 -0.95
CA ILE A 35 -22.73 -6.62 -1.22
C ILE A 35 -21.93 -5.76 -0.26
N TYR A 36 -22.35 -4.51 -0.03
CA TYR A 36 -21.66 -3.54 0.83
C TYR A 36 -22.14 -3.57 2.28
N ARG A 37 -22.20 -4.78 2.90
CA ARG A 37 -22.70 -4.95 4.27
C ARG A 37 -21.67 -4.71 5.37
N ASN A 38 -20.43 -5.07 5.13
CA ASN A 38 -19.37 -5.04 6.16
C ASN A 38 -18.53 -3.77 6.01
N LEU A 39 -19.11 -2.63 6.38
CA LEU A 39 -18.42 -1.34 6.32
C LEU A 39 -17.52 -1.16 7.54
N LYS A 40 -16.33 -0.60 7.36
CA LYS A 40 -15.35 -0.37 8.44
C LYS A 40 -15.88 0.52 9.59
N HIS A 41 -16.76 1.47 9.27
CA HIS A 41 -17.40 2.38 10.22
C HIS A 41 -18.92 2.19 10.21
N GLN A 42 -19.36 0.94 10.27
CA GLN A 42 -20.76 0.57 10.11
C GLN A 42 -21.69 1.28 11.12
N THR A 43 -21.28 1.38 12.38
CA THR A 43 -22.08 2.06 13.40
C THR A 43 -22.38 3.52 13.05
N LEU A 44 -21.37 4.29 12.59
CA LEU A 44 -21.59 5.67 12.15
C LEU A 44 -22.47 5.73 10.90
N PHE A 45 -22.26 4.80 9.95
CA PHE A 45 -23.07 4.71 8.74
C PHE A 45 -24.56 4.48 9.06
N GLU A 46 -24.86 3.53 9.96
CA GLU A 46 -26.22 3.22 10.40
C GLU A 46 -26.86 4.37 11.18
N GLN A 47 -26.12 5.00 12.09
CA GLN A 47 -26.57 6.17 12.82
C GLN A 47 -26.90 7.35 11.91
N MET A 48 -26.06 7.67 10.95
CA MET A 48 -26.29 8.73 9.96
C MET A 48 -27.50 8.42 9.09
N ALA A 49 -27.65 7.18 8.60
CA ALA A 49 -28.83 6.76 7.85
C ALA A 49 -30.10 6.86 8.69
N GLY A 50 -30.04 6.55 9.98
CA GLY A 50 -31.14 6.76 10.94
C GLY A 50 -31.55 8.24 11.05
N LEU A 51 -30.58 9.16 11.16
CA LEU A 51 -30.84 10.61 11.17
C LEU A 51 -31.52 11.08 9.88
N MET A 52 -31.20 10.47 8.75
CA MET A 52 -31.78 10.78 7.42
C MET A 52 -33.14 10.12 7.18
N GLY A 53 -33.64 9.29 8.12
CA GLY A 53 -34.88 8.55 7.96
C GLY A 53 -34.80 7.33 7.05
N MET A 54 -33.61 6.85 6.76
CA MET A 54 -33.32 5.70 5.89
C MET A 54 -33.07 4.41 6.69
N SER A 55 -33.50 4.36 7.97
CA SER A 55 -33.49 3.20 8.86
C SER A 55 -34.68 3.24 9.79
N GLU A 56 -35.28 2.09 10.15
CA GLU A 56 -36.38 2.01 11.13
C GLU A 56 -35.96 2.26 12.58
N GLU A 57 -34.65 2.19 12.89
CA GLU A 57 -34.14 2.46 14.23
C GLU A 57 -34.17 3.95 14.54
N LYS A 58 -35.35 4.41 14.95
CA LYS A 58 -35.58 5.75 15.54
C LYS A 58 -35.14 5.81 17.02
N GLU A 59 -34.14 5.06 17.44
CA GLU A 59 -33.52 5.35 18.72
C GLU A 59 -32.78 6.68 18.62
N SER A 60 -32.85 7.47 19.67
CA SER A 60 -32.37 8.85 19.77
C SER A 60 -30.89 8.98 19.35
N THR A 61 -30.63 8.93 18.05
CA THR A 61 -29.29 9.09 17.50
C THR A 61 -28.85 10.52 17.77
N ASP A 62 -27.75 10.66 18.50
CA ASP A 62 -27.21 11.97 18.84
C ASP A 62 -26.51 12.58 17.62
N SER A 63 -27.17 13.58 17.03
CA SER A 63 -26.62 14.39 15.92
C SER A 63 -25.22 14.92 16.21
N PHE A 64 -24.96 15.35 17.46
CA PHE A 64 -23.66 15.89 17.84
C PHE A 64 -22.58 14.79 17.92
N ALA A 65 -22.94 13.59 18.37
CA ALA A 65 -22.02 12.46 18.40
C ALA A 65 -21.63 12.03 16.97
N CYS A 66 -22.59 11.97 16.03
CA CYS A 66 -22.32 11.69 14.62
C CYS A 66 -21.43 12.76 13.97
N ALA A 67 -21.72 14.03 14.22
CA ALA A 67 -20.92 15.15 13.73
C ALA A 67 -19.49 15.08 14.28
N GLY A 68 -19.32 14.79 15.58
CA GLY A 68 -18.01 14.61 16.20
C GLY A 68 -17.20 13.47 15.55
N GLN A 69 -17.83 12.32 15.29
CA GLN A 69 -17.17 11.21 14.61
C GLN A 69 -16.75 11.56 13.17
N LEU A 70 -17.58 12.30 12.42
CA LEU A 70 -17.21 12.77 11.07
C LEU A 70 -16.02 13.72 11.12
N ILE A 71 -15.93 14.60 12.12
CA ILE A 71 -14.81 15.53 12.32
C ILE A 71 -13.53 14.76 12.65
N GLU A 72 -13.60 13.75 13.53
CA GLU A 72 -12.46 12.88 13.85
C GLU A 72 -11.94 12.15 12.60
N LEU A 73 -12.86 11.63 11.76
CA LEU A 73 -12.48 11.02 10.49
C LEU A 73 -11.88 12.06 9.52
N ALA A 74 -12.41 13.28 9.50
CA ALA A 74 -11.85 14.36 8.70
C ALA A 74 -10.43 14.71 9.12
N ALA A 75 -10.16 14.79 10.43
CA ALA A 75 -8.81 15.01 10.95
C ALA A 75 -7.86 13.86 10.60
N LYS A 76 -8.34 12.60 10.72
CA LYS A 76 -7.56 11.40 10.44
C LYS A 76 -7.22 11.23 8.95
N TYR A 77 -8.19 11.44 8.07
CA TYR A 77 -8.06 11.18 6.62
C TYR A 77 -7.85 12.45 5.79
N GLY A 78 -7.98 13.64 6.39
CA GLY A 78 -7.85 14.92 5.70
C GLY A 78 -9.03 15.21 4.78
N PHE A 79 -10.25 14.99 5.26
CA PHE A 79 -11.46 15.32 4.51
C PHE A 79 -11.63 16.82 4.39
N GLU A 80 -12.19 17.25 3.28
CA GLU A 80 -12.47 18.65 2.94
C GLU A 80 -13.77 18.71 2.13
N GLY A 81 -14.54 19.78 2.29
CA GLY A 81 -15.85 19.93 1.65
C GLY A 81 -16.95 19.18 2.40
N ASN A 82 -17.81 18.48 1.69
CA ASN A 82 -18.92 17.73 2.29
C ASN A 82 -18.40 16.47 3.00
N LEU A 83 -18.36 16.48 4.34
CA LEU A 83 -17.82 15.37 5.13
C LEU A 83 -18.61 14.08 4.98
N TRP A 84 -19.91 14.16 4.75
CA TRP A 84 -20.74 12.99 4.49
C TRP A 84 -20.37 12.32 3.17
N HIS A 85 -20.21 13.10 2.10
CA HIS A 85 -19.75 12.57 0.81
C HIS A 85 -18.35 11.94 0.94
N CYS A 86 -17.43 12.58 1.69
CA CYS A 86 -16.12 12.04 1.95
C CYS A 86 -16.19 10.69 2.69
N PHE A 87 -17.07 10.60 3.68
CA PHE A 87 -17.28 9.37 4.45
C PHE A 87 -17.88 8.25 3.60
N LEU A 88 -18.93 8.53 2.80
CA LEU A 88 -19.51 7.54 1.89
C LEU A 88 -18.49 7.01 0.88
N ALA A 89 -17.68 7.89 0.32
CA ALA A 89 -16.65 7.49 -0.63
C ALA A 89 -15.54 6.66 0.05
N LEU A 90 -15.20 6.97 1.31
CA LEU A 90 -14.31 6.12 2.09
C LEU A 90 -14.93 4.73 2.30
N CYS A 91 -16.23 4.66 2.64
CA CYS A 91 -16.93 3.39 2.79
C CYS A 91 -16.88 2.54 1.51
N LEU A 92 -17.12 3.15 0.35
CA LEU A 92 -17.07 2.48 -0.94
C LEU A 92 -15.65 2.05 -1.31
N ALA A 93 -14.66 2.92 -1.11
CA ALA A 93 -13.27 2.65 -1.48
C ALA A 93 -12.59 1.61 -0.57
N ASP A 94 -12.91 1.60 0.73
CA ASP A 94 -12.30 0.69 1.72
C ASP A 94 -13.02 -0.66 1.80
N ASN A 95 -14.21 -0.80 1.20
CA ASN A 95 -14.94 -2.06 1.23
C ASN A 95 -14.39 -3.06 0.23
N GLU A 96 -13.94 -4.21 0.74
CA GLU A 96 -13.45 -5.32 -0.06
C GLU A 96 -14.50 -6.43 -0.07
N ASN A 97 -15.07 -6.68 -1.24
CA ASN A 97 -16.13 -7.66 -1.44
C ASN A 97 -16.00 -8.33 -2.83
N ALA A 98 -16.86 -9.30 -3.13
CA ALA A 98 -16.82 -10.04 -4.39
C ALA A 98 -16.93 -9.13 -5.63
N TYR A 99 -17.74 -8.06 -5.56
CA TYR A 99 -17.91 -7.13 -6.66
C TYR A 99 -16.67 -6.24 -6.85
N THR A 100 -16.18 -5.64 -5.78
CA THR A 100 -15.02 -4.74 -5.85
C THR A 100 -13.77 -5.48 -6.33
N THR A 101 -13.56 -6.71 -5.86
CA THR A 101 -12.46 -7.59 -6.29
C THR A 101 -12.60 -8.00 -7.77
N ALA A 102 -13.82 -8.33 -8.22
CA ALA A 102 -14.06 -8.66 -9.63
C ALA A 102 -13.79 -7.44 -10.54
N CYS A 103 -14.24 -6.25 -10.14
CA CYS A 103 -13.98 -5.01 -10.88
C CYS A 103 -12.49 -4.66 -10.92
N GLU A 104 -11.75 -4.87 -9.82
CA GLU A 104 -10.30 -4.66 -9.74
C GLU A 104 -9.56 -5.53 -10.77
N VAL A 105 -9.93 -6.80 -10.88
CA VAL A 105 -9.20 -7.78 -11.70
C VAL A 105 -9.60 -7.73 -13.17
N LYS A 106 -10.90 -7.59 -13.46
CA LYS A 106 -11.45 -7.77 -14.83
C LYS A 106 -12.17 -6.53 -15.38
N GLY A 107 -12.41 -5.51 -14.57
CA GLY A 107 -13.35 -4.43 -14.90
C GLY A 107 -14.77 -4.83 -14.54
N PRO A 108 -15.81 -4.49 -15.34
CA PRO A 108 -17.20 -4.82 -15.00
C PRO A 108 -17.36 -6.31 -14.65
N ALA A 109 -17.94 -6.59 -13.47
CA ALA A 109 -18.07 -7.96 -12.97
C ALA A 109 -18.97 -8.83 -13.86
N GLY A 110 -20.01 -8.22 -14.39
CA GLY A 110 -21.00 -8.85 -15.27
C GLY A 110 -22.03 -9.71 -14.53
N GLY A 111 -23.13 -10.02 -15.23
CA GLY A 111 -24.16 -10.94 -14.75
C GLY A 111 -24.92 -10.46 -13.50
N THR A 112 -25.31 -11.40 -12.64
CA THR A 112 -26.12 -11.12 -11.45
C THR A 112 -25.38 -10.26 -10.43
N LEU A 113 -24.05 -10.36 -10.35
CA LEU A 113 -23.25 -9.58 -9.41
C LEU A 113 -23.33 -8.07 -9.72
N ASP A 114 -23.29 -7.69 -11.01
CA ASP A 114 -23.49 -6.28 -11.42
C ASP A 114 -24.90 -5.78 -11.08
N LEU A 115 -25.92 -6.63 -11.21
CA LEU A 115 -27.29 -6.26 -10.87
C LEU A 115 -27.45 -6.02 -9.37
N LEU A 116 -26.89 -6.91 -8.54
CA LEU A 116 -26.91 -6.74 -7.08
C LEU A 116 -26.13 -5.50 -6.63
N ALA A 117 -24.97 -5.25 -7.24
CA ALA A 117 -24.20 -4.02 -6.96
C ALA A 117 -24.96 -2.76 -7.37
N LYS A 118 -25.73 -2.80 -8.47
CA LYS A 118 -26.55 -1.68 -8.93
C LYS A 118 -27.63 -1.32 -7.90
N GLU A 119 -28.23 -2.31 -7.23
CA GLU A 119 -29.20 -2.05 -6.16
C GLU A 119 -28.53 -1.38 -4.94
N ASP A 120 -27.37 -1.89 -4.52
CA ASP A 120 -26.60 -1.26 -3.44
C ASP A 120 -26.19 0.18 -3.82
N PHE A 121 -25.78 0.40 -5.06
CA PHE A 121 -25.44 1.74 -5.56
C PHE A 121 -26.64 2.69 -5.62
N ALA A 122 -27.85 2.18 -5.79
CA ALA A 122 -29.06 3.00 -5.70
C ALA A 122 -29.23 3.57 -4.28
N ILE A 123 -28.96 2.75 -3.26
CA ILE A 123 -28.97 3.20 -1.86
C ILE A 123 -27.86 4.23 -1.62
N PHE A 124 -26.62 3.94 -2.05
CA PHE A 124 -25.53 4.91 -1.91
C PHE A 124 -25.79 6.21 -2.66
N LYS A 125 -26.35 6.15 -3.86
CA LYS A 125 -26.72 7.35 -4.65
C LYS A 125 -27.71 8.21 -3.89
N ALA A 126 -28.76 7.63 -3.29
CA ALA A 126 -29.71 8.37 -2.47
C ALA A 126 -29.05 9.00 -1.23
N LEU A 127 -28.08 8.30 -0.60
CA LEU A 127 -27.30 8.86 0.50
C LEU A 127 -26.38 10.01 0.06
N PHE A 128 -25.84 9.97 -1.16
CA PHE A 128 -25.08 11.08 -1.75
C PHE A 128 -25.97 12.27 -2.11
N ASP A 129 -27.18 12.03 -2.58
CA ASP A 129 -28.12 13.07 -2.98
C ASP A 129 -28.79 13.76 -1.78
N PHE A 130 -28.65 13.21 -0.57
CA PHE A 130 -29.26 13.77 0.62
C PHE A 130 -28.63 15.11 1.01
N ASP A 131 -29.48 16.14 1.18
CA ASP A 131 -29.03 17.45 1.66
C ASP A 131 -28.77 17.44 3.17
N LEU A 132 -27.49 17.40 3.53
CA LEU A 132 -27.05 17.36 4.92
C LEU A 132 -27.56 18.56 5.74
N SER A 133 -27.75 19.71 5.11
CA SER A 133 -28.21 20.95 5.77
C SER A 133 -29.67 20.86 6.25
N SER A 134 -30.44 19.87 5.77
CA SER A 134 -31.79 19.60 6.22
C SER A 134 -31.87 18.98 7.61
N LEU A 135 -30.75 18.42 8.13
CA LEU A 135 -30.68 17.84 9.48
C LEU A 135 -30.68 18.93 10.58
N ALA A 136 -31.24 18.59 11.74
CA ALA A 136 -31.21 19.49 12.91
C ALA A 136 -29.99 19.16 13.82
N PRO A 137 -29.28 20.19 14.32
CA PRO A 137 -29.41 21.61 14.02
C PRO A 137 -28.75 21.99 12.69
N SER A 138 -29.45 22.68 11.81
CA SER A 138 -29.01 23.00 10.44
C SER A 138 -27.70 23.79 10.36
N SER A 139 -27.43 24.65 11.35
CA SER A 139 -26.17 25.40 11.42
C SER A 139 -24.94 24.49 11.56
N LEU A 140 -25.03 23.42 12.33
CA LEU A 140 -23.95 22.44 12.46
C LEU A 140 -23.71 21.70 11.15
N TRP A 141 -24.78 21.15 10.56
CA TRP A 141 -24.70 20.33 9.38
C TRP A 141 -24.29 21.12 8.13
N SER A 142 -24.66 22.42 8.05
CA SER A 142 -24.17 23.30 6.99
C SER A 142 -22.66 23.53 7.06
N LEU A 143 -22.08 23.61 8.26
CA LEU A 143 -20.61 23.67 8.42
C LEU A 143 -19.91 22.38 7.99
N LEU A 144 -20.52 21.22 8.23
CA LEU A 144 -19.98 19.92 7.82
C LEU A 144 -20.18 19.65 6.31
N ALA A 145 -21.13 20.31 5.68
CA ALA A 145 -21.32 20.27 4.23
C ALA A 145 -20.29 21.10 3.43
N ASP A 146 -19.66 22.12 4.07
CA ASP A 146 -18.56 22.92 3.49
C ASP A 146 -17.38 23.01 4.48
N TYR A 147 -16.93 21.88 4.95
CA TYR A 147 -15.85 21.77 5.96
C TYR A 147 -14.51 22.18 5.38
N ARG A 148 -13.80 23.05 6.10
CA ARG A 148 -12.46 23.52 5.73
C ARG A 148 -11.48 23.28 6.88
N PRO A 149 -10.51 22.36 6.69
CA PRO A 149 -9.50 22.11 7.72
C PRO A 149 -8.59 23.35 7.90
N ALA A 150 -8.27 23.69 9.15
CA ALA A 150 -7.44 24.85 9.45
C ALA A 150 -5.95 24.66 9.07
N LEU A 151 -5.48 23.44 8.93
CA LEU A 151 -4.07 23.08 8.71
C LEU A 151 -3.91 21.85 7.84
N GLN A 152 -3.09 22.00 6.81
CA GLN A 152 -2.32 21.04 6.03
C GLN A 152 -3.02 19.76 5.49
N GLU A 153 -2.71 19.50 4.22
CA GLU A 153 -3.02 18.25 3.52
C GLU A 153 -2.68 17.02 4.38
N SER A 154 -3.68 16.26 4.76
CA SER A 154 -3.44 14.95 5.36
C SER A 154 -2.70 14.07 4.36
N ARG A 155 -1.59 13.48 4.81
CA ARG A 155 -0.79 12.56 4.00
C ARG A 155 -1.48 11.19 3.79
N VAL A 156 -2.55 10.93 4.53
CA VAL A 156 -3.22 9.62 4.59
C VAL A 156 -4.30 9.46 3.53
N PHE A 157 -5.02 10.54 3.20
CA PHE A 157 -6.09 10.50 2.24
C PHE A 157 -5.57 10.85 0.83
N ASN A 158 -5.61 9.89 -0.07
CA ASN A 158 -5.10 10.10 -1.42
C ASN A 158 -5.96 11.11 -2.17
N ARG A 159 -5.36 12.17 -2.72
CA ARG A 159 -6.02 13.20 -3.53
C ARG A 159 -6.88 12.61 -4.65
N ARG A 160 -6.47 11.50 -5.25
CA ARG A 160 -7.20 10.80 -6.30
C ARG A 160 -8.54 10.24 -5.81
N ILE A 161 -8.62 9.75 -4.56
CA ILE A 161 -9.87 9.30 -3.94
C ILE A 161 -10.78 10.51 -3.73
N ARG A 162 -10.22 11.61 -3.26
CA ARG A 162 -10.94 12.87 -3.06
C ARG A 162 -11.54 13.41 -4.37
N ASP A 163 -10.79 13.40 -5.47
CA ASP A 163 -11.27 13.86 -6.77
C ASP A 163 -12.43 12.96 -7.28
N ARG A 164 -12.35 11.63 -7.04
CA ARG A 164 -13.44 10.69 -7.37
C ARG A 164 -14.70 10.89 -6.52
N ILE A 165 -14.57 11.30 -5.26
CA ILE A 165 -15.71 11.66 -4.40
C ILE A 165 -16.55 12.75 -5.07
N VAL A 166 -15.91 13.76 -5.61
CA VAL A 166 -16.60 14.86 -6.30
C VAL A 166 -17.33 14.37 -7.55
N GLU A 167 -16.73 13.45 -8.29
CA GLU A 167 -17.36 12.85 -9.48
C GLU A 167 -18.57 11.98 -9.11
N LEU A 168 -18.48 11.19 -8.04
CA LEU A 168 -19.60 10.40 -7.53
C LEU A 168 -20.77 11.27 -7.07
N ALA A 169 -20.49 12.35 -6.34
CA ALA A 169 -21.51 13.29 -5.91
C ALA A 169 -22.19 14.01 -7.09
N LYS A 170 -21.50 14.16 -8.22
CA LYS A 170 -22.03 14.80 -9.45
C LYS A 170 -22.70 13.80 -10.41
N ALA A 171 -22.63 12.50 -10.15
CA ALA A 171 -23.25 11.51 -11.02
C ALA A 171 -24.76 11.75 -11.08
N SER A 172 -25.28 12.05 -12.29
CA SER A 172 -26.69 12.43 -12.50
C SER A 172 -27.62 11.23 -12.43
N ASP A 173 -27.12 10.04 -12.72
CA ASP A 173 -27.90 8.81 -12.76
C ASP A 173 -27.13 7.62 -12.13
N LEU A 174 -27.84 6.53 -11.94
CA LEU A 174 -27.31 5.33 -11.33
C LEU A 174 -26.29 4.62 -12.23
N GLU A 175 -26.40 4.73 -13.54
CA GLU A 175 -25.47 4.10 -14.48
C GLU A 175 -24.11 4.81 -14.45
N GLY A 176 -24.12 6.14 -14.47
CA GLY A 176 -22.90 6.94 -14.32
C GLY A 176 -22.23 6.71 -12.97
N PHE A 177 -23.00 6.58 -11.89
CA PHE A 177 -22.47 6.24 -10.57
C PHE A 177 -21.77 4.87 -10.57
N GLN A 178 -22.44 3.83 -11.10
CA GLN A 178 -21.87 2.49 -11.20
C GLN A 178 -20.61 2.48 -12.07
N GLN A 179 -20.64 3.14 -13.22
CA GLN A 179 -19.47 3.22 -14.11
C GLN A 179 -18.29 3.91 -13.42
N THR A 180 -18.51 5.01 -12.72
CA THR A 180 -17.49 5.71 -11.94
C THR A 180 -16.85 4.79 -10.91
N MET A 181 -17.64 3.95 -10.22
CA MET A 181 -17.14 2.98 -9.26
C MET A 181 -16.35 1.85 -9.92
N VAL A 182 -16.80 1.31 -11.05
CA VAL A 182 -16.05 0.30 -11.82
C VAL A 182 -14.67 0.84 -12.26
N GLU A 183 -14.66 2.06 -12.80
CA GLU A 183 -13.40 2.71 -13.20
C GLU A 183 -12.48 2.98 -12.01
N PHE A 184 -13.05 3.36 -10.86
CA PHE A 184 -12.30 3.52 -9.63
C PHE A 184 -11.64 2.22 -9.19
N TYR A 185 -12.41 1.12 -9.06
CA TYR A 185 -11.86 -0.17 -8.63
C TYR A 185 -10.85 -0.74 -9.63
N ARG A 186 -11.08 -0.57 -10.92
CA ARG A 186 -10.13 -0.98 -11.96
C ARG A 186 -8.84 -0.17 -11.93
N GLY A 187 -8.92 1.13 -11.69
CA GLY A 187 -7.77 2.04 -11.74
C GLY A 187 -6.97 2.11 -10.45
N TYR A 188 -7.65 2.04 -9.30
CA TYR A 188 -7.03 2.21 -7.97
C TYR A 188 -7.14 0.99 -7.09
N GLY A 189 -8.03 0.04 -7.44
CA GLY A 189 -8.34 -1.14 -6.66
C GLY A 189 -9.29 -0.87 -5.50
N ALA A 190 -9.53 -1.91 -4.71
CA ALA A 190 -10.47 -1.90 -3.59
C ALA A 190 -9.79 -2.22 -2.27
N GLY A 191 -10.41 -1.79 -1.19
CA GLY A 191 -10.01 -2.14 0.17
C GLY A 191 -8.65 -1.59 0.58
N THR A 192 -8.06 -2.25 1.53
CA THR A 192 -6.82 -1.82 2.17
C THR A 192 -5.66 -1.68 1.18
N PHE A 193 -5.57 -2.55 0.16
CA PHE A 193 -4.53 -2.48 -0.87
C PHE A 193 -4.74 -1.33 -1.86
N GLY A 194 -5.98 -0.92 -2.12
CA GLY A 194 -6.29 0.26 -2.94
C GLY A 194 -5.83 1.56 -2.29
N LEU A 195 -6.06 1.68 -0.99
CA LEU A 195 -5.82 2.89 -0.21
C LEU A 195 -4.36 3.09 0.21
N ASN A 196 -3.58 2.01 0.33
CA ASN A 196 -2.23 2.06 0.90
C ASN A 196 -1.17 1.48 -0.04
N LYS A 197 0.07 1.94 0.11
CA LYS A 197 1.21 1.50 -0.71
C LYS A 197 2.13 0.50 -0.01
N ALA A 198 2.19 0.55 1.32
CA ALA A 198 3.07 -0.30 2.11
C ALA A 198 2.30 -0.98 3.25
N PHE A 199 2.74 -2.18 3.59
CA PHE A 199 2.09 -3.06 4.55
C PHE A 199 3.13 -3.79 5.38
N ARG A 200 2.69 -4.28 6.53
CA ARG A 200 3.43 -5.21 7.40
C ARG A 200 2.54 -6.38 7.77
N ILE A 201 3.14 -7.43 8.26
CA ILE A 201 2.42 -8.58 8.81
C ILE A 201 2.26 -8.36 10.31
N LEU A 202 1.05 -8.54 10.84
CA LEU A 202 0.82 -8.61 12.27
C LEU A 202 0.92 -10.07 12.74
N GLU A 203 1.32 -10.24 14.00
CA GLU A 203 1.35 -11.58 14.63
C GLU A 203 -0.05 -12.19 14.63
N LYS A 204 -0.12 -13.49 14.29
CA LYS A 204 -1.38 -14.23 14.32
C LYS A 204 -1.87 -14.41 15.76
N GLU A 205 -3.15 -14.14 15.97
CA GLU A 205 -3.85 -14.77 17.08
C GLU A 205 -3.94 -16.28 16.85
N ALA A 206 -3.91 -17.06 17.91
CA ALA A 206 -3.87 -18.52 17.83
C ALA A 206 -5.03 -19.06 16.97
N GLY A 207 -4.71 -19.65 15.81
CA GLY A 207 -5.67 -20.23 14.86
C GLY A 207 -6.27 -19.24 13.85
N GLY A 208 -5.87 -17.96 13.84
CA GLY A 208 -6.33 -16.95 12.89
C GLY A 208 -5.56 -16.94 11.57
N LEU A 209 -6.09 -16.20 10.58
CA LEU A 209 -5.38 -15.87 9.34
C LEU A 209 -4.31 -14.80 9.62
N THR A 210 -3.27 -14.80 8.79
CA THR A 210 -2.25 -13.73 8.82
C THR A 210 -2.90 -12.41 8.42
N VAL A 211 -2.74 -11.37 9.26
CA VAL A 211 -3.28 -10.03 8.99
C VAL A 211 -2.22 -9.17 8.32
N ILE A 212 -2.57 -8.59 7.18
CA ILE A 212 -1.75 -7.63 6.44
C ILE A 212 -2.24 -6.22 6.81
N ASP A 213 -1.42 -5.48 7.57
CA ASP A 213 -1.75 -4.17 8.15
C ASP A 213 -1.06 -3.03 7.39
N PRO A 214 -1.73 -1.92 7.06
CA PRO A 214 -1.12 -0.84 6.31
C PRO A 214 -0.11 -0.03 7.13
N ILE A 215 1.01 0.31 6.49
CA ILE A 215 1.99 1.27 7.01
C ILE A 215 1.62 2.66 6.48
N VAL A 216 1.08 3.51 7.34
CA VAL A 216 0.59 4.85 6.98
C VAL A 216 1.74 5.82 6.71
N ASN A 217 2.78 5.81 7.55
CA ASN A 217 3.93 6.71 7.45
C ASN A 217 5.08 6.06 6.67
N VAL A 218 4.96 6.04 5.35
CA VAL A 218 6.05 5.59 4.48
C VAL A 218 6.98 6.77 4.18
N GLU A 219 8.27 6.55 4.33
CA GLU A 219 9.29 7.55 4.05
C GLU A 219 9.23 8.01 2.57
N HIS A 220 9.18 9.32 2.35
CA HIS A 220 9.09 9.93 1.03
C HIS A 220 10.47 10.10 0.39
N ILE A 221 11.08 9.00 -0.03
CA ILE A 221 12.34 8.97 -0.78
C ILE A 221 12.06 8.56 -2.22
N TYR A 222 12.69 9.23 -3.19
CA TYR A 222 12.67 8.90 -4.62
C TYR A 222 14.08 8.64 -5.12
N PHE A 223 14.24 8.00 -6.29
CA PHE A 223 15.57 7.73 -6.85
C PHE A 223 16.41 8.98 -7.08
N LYS A 224 15.79 10.11 -7.38
CA LYS A 224 16.44 11.43 -7.50
C LYS A 224 17.07 11.92 -6.19
N ASP A 225 16.60 11.41 -5.05
CA ASP A 225 17.06 11.79 -3.72
C ASP A 225 18.30 11.01 -3.29
N ILE A 226 18.60 9.92 -3.97
CA ILE A 226 19.75 9.05 -3.71
C ILE A 226 20.91 9.51 -4.57
N VAL A 227 21.92 10.09 -3.96
CA VAL A 227 23.09 10.63 -4.65
C VAL A 227 24.09 9.51 -4.92
N GLY A 228 24.56 9.43 -6.17
CA GLY A 228 25.46 8.35 -6.61
C GLY A 228 24.72 7.03 -6.87
N TYR A 229 25.49 5.96 -7.02
CA TYR A 229 24.98 4.60 -7.26
C TYR A 229 24.14 4.46 -8.55
N GLU A 230 24.49 5.20 -9.61
CA GLU A 230 23.68 5.25 -10.83
C GLU A 230 23.50 3.88 -11.49
N LEU A 231 24.56 3.05 -11.51
CA LEU A 231 24.50 1.69 -12.07
C LEU A 231 23.57 0.78 -11.22
N GLN A 232 23.64 0.91 -9.91
CA GLN A 232 22.83 0.15 -8.98
C GLN A 232 21.36 0.54 -9.11
N LYS A 233 21.08 1.85 -9.12
CA LYS A 233 19.74 2.39 -9.36
C LYS A 233 19.18 1.92 -10.69
N HIS A 234 19.97 2.01 -11.76
CA HIS A 234 19.53 1.59 -13.09
C HIS A 234 19.10 0.12 -13.12
N LYS A 235 19.90 -0.80 -12.56
CA LYS A 235 19.56 -2.22 -12.48
C LYS A 235 18.27 -2.47 -11.68
N LEU A 236 18.09 -1.76 -10.56
CA LEU A 236 16.89 -1.90 -9.74
C LEU A 236 15.66 -1.36 -10.45
N ILE A 237 15.79 -0.19 -11.09
CA ILE A 237 14.73 0.45 -11.88
C ILE A 237 14.31 -0.46 -13.04
N GLU A 238 15.25 -0.94 -13.84
CA GLU A 238 15.00 -1.79 -15.00
C GLU A 238 14.20 -3.06 -14.61
N ASN A 239 14.62 -3.75 -13.55
CA ASN A 239 13.93 -4.95 -13.07
C ASN A 239 12.53 -4.61 -12.51
N THR A 240 12.40 -3.50 -11.76
CA THR A 240 11.11 -3.08 -11.19
C THR A 240 10.15 -2.61 -12.29
N GLU A 241 10.63 -1.89 -13.31
CA GLU A 241 9.82 -1.49 -14.46
C GLU A 241 9.33 -2.68 -15.28
N ALA A 242 10.18 -3.67 -15.53
CA ALA A 242 9.79 -4.89 -16.21
C ALA A 242 8.63 -5.56 -15.44
N PHE A 243 8.75 -5.68 -14.13
CA PHE A 243 7.74 -6.26 -13.26
C PHE A 243 6.40 -5.50 -13.28
N VAL A 244 6.45 -4.19 -13.09
CA VAL A 244 5.24 -3.33 -13.08
C VAL A 244 4.54 -3.34 -14.44
N ASN A 245 5.30 -3.46 -15.52
CA ASN A 245 4.77 -3.60 -16.88
C ASN A 245 4.25 -5.01 -17.22
N GLY A 246 4.23 -5.93 -16.26
CA GLY A 246 3.75 -7.30 -16.46
C GLY A 246 4.70 -8.21 -17.24
N LYS A 247 5.96 -7.80 -17.41
CA LYS A 247 7.03 -8.63 -17.99
C LYS A 247 7.66 -9.51 -16.91
N GLU A 248 8.34 -10.56 -17.34
CA GLU A 248 9.14 -11.38 -16.44
C GLU A 248 10.23 -10.54 -15.75
N ALA A 249 10.37 -10.71 -14.45
CA ALA A 249 11.34 -10.02 -13.62
C ALA A 249 11.83 -10.93 -12.50
N ASN A 250 12.97 -10.58 -11.91
CA ASN A 250 13.65 -11.41 -10.94
C ASN A 250 13.48 -10.89 -9.50
N ASN A 251 13.65 -11.80 -8.54
CA ASN A 251 13.90 -11.41 -7.16
C ASN A 251 15.22 -10.65 -7.07
N VAL A 252 15.32 -9.69 -6.17
CA VAL A 252 16.47 -8.79 -6.05
C VAL A 252 17.10 -8.88 -4.68
N LEU A 253 18.40 -9.05 -4.63
CA LEU A 253 19.21 -8.92 -3.42
C LEU A 253 20.15 -7.71 -3.55
N LEU A 254 19.95 -6.70 -2.70
CA LEU A 254 20.87 -5.59 -2.55
C LEU A 254 21.81 -5.91 -1.37
N PHE A 255 23.09 -6.02 -1.62
CA PHE A 255 24.06 -6.36 -0.58
C PHE A 255 25.25 -5.40 -0.56
N GLY A 256 25.96 -5.32 0.55
CA GLY A 256 27.14 -4.47 0.70
C GLY A 256 27.14 -3.67 2.00
N ASP A 257 27.96 -2.63 2.06
CA ASP A 257 28.28 -1.91 3.28
C ASP A 257 27.06 -1.22 3.91
N ALA A 258 27.09 -1.08 5.25
CA ALA A 258 26.01 -0.41 5.97
C ALA A 258 25.91 1.09 5.61
N GLY A 259 24.72 1.64 5.58
CA GLY A 259 24.49 3.07 5.34
C GLY A 259 24.72 3.55 3.90
N THR A 260 24.79 2.64 2.92
CA THR A 260 25.04 2.94 1.50
C THR A 260 23.75 3.21 0.67
N GLY A 261 22.58 3.18 1.31
CA GLY A 261 21.31 3.51 0.62
C GLY A 261 20.56 2.32 0.03
N LYS A 262 20.91 1.05 0.39
CA LYS A 262 20.19 -0.16 -0.07
C LYS A 262 18.69 -0.09 0.21
N SER A 263 18.31 0.04 1.48
CA SER A 263 16.90 0.12 1.91
C SER A 263 16.20 1.36 1.34
N SER A 264 16.91 2.49 1.26
CA SER A 264 16.40 3.72 0.64
C SER A 264 16.08 3.51 -0.84
N SER A 265 16.90 2.74 -1.57
CA SER A 265 16.64 2.44 -2.99
C SER A 265 15.39 1.58 -3.19
N VAL A 266 15.14 0.61 -2.31
CA VAL A 266 13.91 -0.20 -2.35
C VAL A 266 12.68 0.65 -2.05
N LYS A 267 12.75 1.51 -1.02
CA LYS A 267 11.68 2.46 -0.67
C LYS A 267 11.41 3.47 -1.80
N ALA A 268 12.47 3.93 -2.48
CA ALA A 268 12.35 4.81 -3.64
C ALA A 268 11.59 4.12 -4.77
N GLY A 269 11.86 2.86 -5.05
CA GLY A 269 11.12 2.06 -6.04
C GLY A 269 9.63 2.00 -5.71
N LEU A 270 9.26 1.78 -4.44
CA LEU A 270 7.85 1.81 -4.04
C LEU A 270 7.20 3.16 -4.34
N ASN A 271 7.82 4.27 -3.94
CA ASN A 271 7.26 5.60 -4.13
C ASN A 271 7.13 5.97 -5.61
N GLU A 272 8.09 5.58 -6.45
CA GLU A 272 8.09 5.84 -7.89
C GLU A 272 6.97 5.07 -8.62
N TYR A 273 6.77 3.79 -8.27
CA TYR A 273 5.89 2.89 -9.00
C TYR A 273 4.54 2.61 -8.33
N TYR A 274 4.27 3.18 -7.15
CA TYR A 274 2.98 3.03 -6.47
C TYR A 274 1.79 3.38 -7.37
N SER A 275 1.89 4.50 -8.10
CA SER A 275 0.82 4.97 -9.00
C SER A 275 0.57 4.02 -10.18
N ARG A 276 1.48 3.10 -10.44
CA ARG A 276 1.40 2.06 -11.48
C ARG A 276 1.02 0.70 -10.92
N GLY A 277 0.48 0.66 -9.70
CA GLY A 277 -0.02 -0.55 -9.07
C GLY A 277 0.99 -1.32 -8.21
N LEU A 278 2.18 -0.77 -7.94
CA LEU A 278 3.13 -1.42 -7.04
C LEU A 278 2.69 -1.30 -5.58
N ARG A 279 2.80 -2.40 -4.85
CA ARG A 279 2.58 -2.49 -3.41
C ARG A 279 3.76 -3.19 -2.75
N MET A 280 4.03 -2.90 -1.49
CA MET A 280 5.13 -3.51 -0.75
C MET A 280 4.65 -4.05 0.58
N ILE A 281 5.05 -5.27 0.91
CA ILE A 281 4.77 -5.90 2.20
C ILE A 281 6.11 -6.15 2.88
N GLU A 282 6.34 -5.46 3.99
CA GLU A 282 7.52 -5.66 4.82
C GLU A 282 7.35 -6.91 5.67
N VAL A 283 8.35 -7.79 5.64
CA VAL A 283 8.34 -9.07 6.32
C VAL A 283 9.62 -9.27 7.10
N TYR A 284 9.48 -9.51 8.39
CA TYR A 284 10.60 -9.82 9.27
C TYR A 284 10.89 -11.31 9.30
N LYS A 285 12.13 -11.67 9.63
CA LYS A 285 12.63 -13.03 9.61
C LYS A 285 11.76 -14.05 10.37
N HIS A 286 11.28 -13.69 11.56
CA HIS A 286 10.40 -14.55 12.38
C HIS A 286 9.02 -14.81 11.76
N GLN A 287 8.64 -14.04 10.74
CA GLN A 287 7.34 -14.12 10.05
C GLN A 287 7.40 -14.99 8.78
N PHE A 288 8.57 -15.55 8.42
CA PHE A 288 8.70 -16.32 7.17
C PHE A 288 7.79 -17.55 7.11
N LYS A 289 7.42 -18.12 8.24
CA LYS A 289 6.43 -19.20 8.33
C LYS A 289 5.04 -18.79 7.83
N ASP A 290 4.72 -17.48 7.89
CA ASP A 290 3.41 -16.93 7.52
C ASP A 290 3.36 -16.46 6.06
N LEU A 291 4.48 -16.50 5.33
CA LEU A 291 4.58 -16.04 3.96
C LEU A 291 3.64 -16.78 3.01
N SER A 292 3.40 -18.07 3.22
CA SER A 292 2.47 -18.84 2.37
C SER A 292 1.05 -18.28 2.45
N ASP A 293 0.59 -17.89 3.62
CA ASP A 293 -0.73 -17.29 3.82
C ASP A 293 -0.81 -15.89 3.21
N VAL A 294 0.28 -15.12 3.30
CA VAL A 294 0.37 -13.81 2.65
C VAL A 294 0.28 -13.95 1.15
N LEU A 295 1.03 -14.87 0.56
CA LEU A 295 1.01 -15.14 -0.88
C LEU A 295 -0.38 -15.57 -1.36
N GLU A 296 -1.09 -16.39 -0.58
CA GLU A 296 -2.45 -16.82 -0.90
C GLU A 296 -3.44 -15.64 -0.94
N GLN A 297 -3.30 -14.66 -0.03
CA GLN A 297 -4.16 -13.48 0.02
C GLN A 297 -3.93 -12.51 -1.13
N ILE A 298 -2.71 -12.47 -1.72
CA ILE A 298 -2.34 -11.47 -2.72
C ILE A 298 -2.22 -12.02 -4.16
N LYS A 299 -2.20 -13.36 -4.34
CA LYS A 299 -1.92 -13.99 -5.64
C LYS A 299 -2.88 -13.58 -6.75
N ASP A 300 -4.16 -13.40 -6.42
CA ASP A 300 -5.23 -13.13 -7.38
C ASP A 300 -5.58 -11.63 -7.48
N ARG A 301 -4.79 -10.77 -6.83
CA ARG A 301 -5.00 -9.31 -6.86
C ARG A 301 -4.36 -8.68 -8.11
N ASN A 302 -4.96 -7.61 -8.59
CA ASN A 302 -4.47 -6.88 -9.78
C ASN A 302 -3.29 -5.93 -9.50
N TYR A 303 -2.63 -6.10 -8.37
CA TYR A 303 -1.44 -5.33 -8.00
C TYR A 303 -0.17 -6.14 -8.25
N LYS A 304 0.95 -5.43 -8.35
CA LYS A 304 2.28 -6.00 -8.28
C LYS A 304 2.81 -5.84 -6.85
N PHE A 305 3.17 -6.95 -6.21
CA PHE A 305 3.63 -6.96 -4.83
C PHE A 305 5.13 -7.23 -4.75
N ILE A 306 5.83 -6.41 -3.96
CA ILE A 306 7.18 -6.71 -3.52
C ILE A 306 7.12 -7.12 -2.04
N ILE A 307 7.51 -8.36 -1.75
CA ILE A 307 7.80 -8.80 -0.39
C ILE A 307 9.18 -8.27 -0.04
N TYR A 308 9.24 -7.35 0.92
CA TYR A 308 10.46 -6.68 1.30
C TYR A 308 11.03 -7.22 2.60
N MET A 309 12.31 -7.60 2.57
CA MET A 309 13.06 -8.13 3.70
C MET A 309 14.27 -7.24 3.93
N ASP A 310 14.23 -6.43 5.01
CA ASP A 310 15.35 -5.54 5.35
C ASP A 310 16.38 -6.24 6.24
N ASP A 311 17.65 -5.93 6.00
CA ASP A 311 18.81 -6.45 6.74
C ASP A 311 18.82 -7.99 6.92
N LEU A 312 18.56 -8.70 5.82
CA LEU A 312 18.44 -10.15 5.80
C LEU A 312 19.81 -10.81 6.08
N SER A 313 19.88 -11.56 7.17
CA SER A 313 21.04 -12.38 7.53
C SER A 313 20.60 -13.54 8.41
N PHE A 314 21.27 -14.67 8.29
CA PHE A 314 21.00 -15.86 9.08
C PHE A 314 22.27 -16.32 9.82
N GLU A 315 22.08 -16.78 11.04
CA GLU A 315 23.09 -17.53 11.76
C GLU A 315 22.98 -19.03 11.40
N ASP A 316 24.03 -19.80 11.62
CA ASP A 316 24.12 -21.23 11.20
C ASP A 316 23.00 -22.12 11.73
N TYR A 317 22.48 -21.80 12.90
CA TYR A 317 21.46 -22.62 13.61
C TYR A 317 20.02 -22.17 13.32
N GLU A 318 19.81 -21.08 12.59
CA GLU A 318 18.47 -20.58 12.29
C GLU A 318 17.84 -21.42 11.18
N LEU A 319 16.58 -21.80 11.36
CA LEU A 319 15.82 -22.62 10.40
C LEU A 319 15.02 -21.79 9.41
N GLU A 320 14.89 -20.50 9.67
CA GLU A 320 14.06 -19.54 8.90
C GLU A 320 14.52 -19.46 7.44
N TYR A 321 15.80 -19.66 7.16
CA TYR A 321 16.28 -19.68 5.78
C TYR A 321 15.66 -20.79 4.92
N LYS A 322 15.22 -21.90 5.53
CA LYS A 322 14.56 -23.01 4.81
C LYS A 322 13.18 -22.59 4.28
N TYR A 323 12.43 -21.79 5.05
CA TYR A 323 11.17 -21.23 4.58
C TYR A 323 11.39 -20.28 3.39
N LEU A 324 12.37 -19.39 3.51
CA LEU A 324 12.72 -18.48 2.41
C LEU A 324 13.17 -19.24 1.16
N LYS A 325 13.99 -20.28 1.33
CA LYS A 325 14.46 -21.16 0.24
C LYS A 325 13.27 -21.78 -0.48
N ALA A 326 12.32 -22.37 0.26
CA ALA A 326 11.14 -23.00 -0.32
C ALA A 326 10.29 -22.01 -1.14
N ILE A 327 10.16 -20.77 -0.69
CA ILE A 327 9.41 -19.73 -1.38
C ILE A 327 10.14 -19.22 -2.64
N LEU A 328 11.48 -19.05 -2.56
CA LEU A 328 12.28 -18.64 -3.70
C LEU A 328 12.32 -19.70 -4.81
N GLU A 329 12.29 -20.97 -4.45
CA GLU A 329 12.27 -22.13 -5.37
C GLU A 329 10.88 -22.42 -5.95
N GLY A 330 9.82 -21.97 -5.25
CA GLY A 330 8.44 -22.14 -5.73
C GLY A 330 7.80 -23.49 -5.44
N GLY A 331 8.50 -24.46 -4.85
CA GLY A 331 7.96 -25.80 -4.51
C GLY A 331 7.18 -26.45 -5.68
N LEU A 332 6.09 -27.17 -5.38
CA LEU A 332 5.16 -27.71 -6.38
C LEU A 332 4.17 -26.65 -6.92
N GLY A 333 3.94 -25.57 -6.16
CA GLY A 333 3.11 -24.44 -6.57
C GLY A 333 3.94 -23.38 -7.29
N LYS A 334 3.50 -22.96 -8.47
CA LYS A 334 4.12 -21.82 -9.17
C LYS A 334 4.00 -20.57 -8.29
N ARG A 335 5.11 -19.85 -8.09
CA ARG A 335 5.05 -18.53 -7.46
C ARG A 335 4.08 -17.63 -8.23
N PRO A 336 3.24 -16.83 -7.56
CA PRO A 336 2.36 -15.89 -8.23
C PRO A 336 3.15 -14.92 -9.12
N ASP A 337 2.70 -14.72 -10.35
CA ASP A 337 3.37 -13.84 -11.34
C ASP A 337 3.29 -12.35 -10.96
N ASN A 338 2.50 -12.02 -9.95
CA ASN A 338 2.34 -10.68 -9.41
C ASN A 338 3.17 -10.43 -8.14
N VAL A 339 4.11 -11.31 -7.77
CA VAL A 339 4.91 -11.20 -6.55
C VAL A 339 6.40 -11.34 -6.84
N LEU A 340 7.21 -10.40 -6.35
CA LEU A 340 8.67 -10.50 -6.27
C LEU A 340 9.15 -10.37 -4.83
N ILE A 341 10.35 -10.87 -4.56
CA ILE A 341 11.04 -10.73 -3.28
C ILE A 341 12.24 -9.80 -3.46
N TYR A 342 12.26 -8.70 -2.69
CA TYR A 342 13.41 -7.81 -2.59
C TYR A 342 13.98 -7.90 -1.18
N ALA A 343 15.29 -8.17 -1.10
CA ALA A 343 15.99 -8.24 0.18
C ALA A 343 17.18 -7.29 0.20
N THR A 344 17.46 -6.73 1.36
CA THR A 344 18.74 -6.06 1.62
C THR A 344 19.56 -6.88 2.58
N SER A 345 20.89 -6.79 2.48
CA SER A 345 21.83 -7.44 3.40
C SER A 345 23.11 -6.64 3.54
N ASN A 346 23.69 -6.67 4.72
CA ASN A 346 25.04 -6.15 4.95
C ASN A 346 26.11 -7.20 4.63
N ARG A 347 25.72 -8.38 4.16
CA ARG A 347 26.61 -9.50 3.83
C ARG A 347 26.35 -9.99 2.40
N ARG A 348 27.40 -10.41 1.70
CA ARG A 348 27.28 -11.03 0.38
C ARG A 348 26.63 -12.42 0.48
N HIS A 349 27.05 -13.18 1.49
CA HIS A 349 26.46 -14.48 1.81
C HIS A 349 25.48 -14.29 2.96
N LEU A 350 24.23 -14.65 2.74
CA LEU A 350 23.14 -14.41 3.67
C LEU A 350 23.26 -15.22 4.96
N ILE A 351 23.98 -16.35 4.92
CA ILE A 351 24.23 -17.22 6.08
C ILE A 351 25.70 -17.06 6.50
N ARG A 352 25.93 -16.94 7.80
CA ARG A 352 27.25 -16.74 8.37
C ARG A 352 28.13 -17.99 8.19
N GLU A 353 29.32 -17.82 7.64
CA GLU A 353 30.34 -18.85 7.58
C GLU A 353 31.20 -18.79 8.84
N LYS A 354 31.51 -19.94 9.47
CA LYS A 354 32.51 -20.03 10.53
C LYS A 354 33.91 -20.21 9.95
N PHE A 355 34.89 -19.67 10.61
CA PHE A 355 36.31 -19.90 10.24
C PHE A 355 36.72 -21.38 10.32
N SER A 356 36.02 -22.19 11.13
CA SER A 356 36.16 -23.66 11.16
C SER A 356 35.82 -24.32 9.85
N ASP A 357 34.77 -23.83 9.17
CA ASP A 357 34.28 -24.40 7.90
C ASP A 357 35.31 -24.32 6.76
N LYS A 358 36.35 -23.46 6.91
CA LYS A 358 37.49 -23.34 5.96
C LYS A 358 38.68 -24.27 6.26
N ARG A 359 38.76 -24.83 7.47
CA ARG A 359 39.88 -25.68 7.88
C ARG A 359 39.57 -27.18 7.82
N GLU A 360 38.31 -27.55 7.82
CA GLU A 360 37.85 -28.95 7.79
C GLU A 360 37.49 -29.43 6.36
N LEU A 361 38.04 -28.78 5.34
CA LEU A 361 37.80 -29.11 3.91
C LEU A 361 38.33 -30.49 3.50
N ASP A 362 39.00 -31.22 4.38
CA ASP A 362 39.67 -32.48 4.02
C ASP A 362 38.99 -33.77 4.56
N ASP A 363 37.92 -33.68 5.41
CA ASP A 363 37.47 -34.90 6.07
C ASP A 363 35.96 -35.17 6.15
N ASP A 364 35.07 -34.33 5.60
CA ASP A 364 33.63 -34.64 5.69
C ASP A 364 32.80 -34.16 4.49
N LEU A 365 32.32 -35.10 3.70
CA LEU A 365 31.36 -34.89 2.58
C LEU A 365 30.08 -34.19 3.03
N HIS A 366 29.67 -34.34 4.28
CA HIS A 366 28.46 -33.70 4.85
C HIS A 366 28.60 -32.20 5.12
N ASN A 367 29.81 -31.71 5.40
CA ASN A 367 30.08 -30.28 5.60
C ASN A 367 30.03 -29.51 4.27
N ASN A 368 30.46 -30.11 3.17
CA ASN A 368 30.42 -29.52 1.84
C ASN A 368 28.97 -29.26 1.35
N ASP A 369 28.05 -30.16 1.64
CA ASP A 369 26.64 -30.02 1.26
C ASP A 369 26.01 -28.83 2.00
N THR A 370 26.30 -28.65 3.28
CA THR A 370 25.79 -27.55 4.10
C THR A 370 26.34 -26.19 3.64
N VAL A 371 27.63 -26.12 3.30
CA VAL A 371 28.25 -24.89 2.77
C VAL A 371 27.67 -24.55 1.39
N GLN A 372 27.54 -25.52 0.50
CA GLN A 372 26.90 -25.32 -0.81
C GLN A 372 25.43 -24.89 -0.67
N GLU A 373 24.69 -25.44 0.27
CA GLU A 373 23.31 -25.03 0.54
C GLU A 373 23.24 -23.58 1.03
N LYS A 374 24.14 -23.16 1.90
CA LYS A 374 24.27 -21.77 2.40
C LYS A 374 24.60 -20.78 1.29
N LEU A 375 25.54 -21.11 0.40
CA LEU A 375 25.91 -20.30 -0.75
C LEU A 375 24.78 -20.21 -1.80
N SER A 376 23.99 -21.25 -1.90
CA SER A 376 22.93 -21.35 -2.90
C SER A 376 21.75 -20.40 -2.67
N LEU A 377 21.52 -19.92 -1.42
CA LEU A 377 20.39 -19.02 -1.13
C LEU A 377 20.52 -17.68 -1.85
N ALA A 378 21.71 -17.06 -1.84
CA ALA A 378 21.95 -15.80 -2.55
C ALA A 378 21.85 -15.97 -4.08
N ALA A 379 22.24 -17.13 -4.60
CA ALA A 379 22.15 -17.43 -6.04
C ALA A 379 20.69 -17.55 -6.56
N ARG A 380 19.71 -17.74 -5.66
CA ARG A 380 18.29 -17.80 -6.02
C ARG A 380 17.65 -16.42 -6.26
N PHE A 381 18.37 -15.35 -5.90
CA PHE A 381 18.01 -14.02 -6.35
C PHE A 381 18.58 -13.82 -7.75
N GLY A 382 17.71 -13.72 -8.74
CA GLY A 382 18.14 -13.59 -10.15
C GLY A 382 18.90 -12.30 -10.44
N VAL A 383 18.68 -11.24 -9.62
CA VAL A 383 19.40 -9.97 -9.69
C VAL A 383 20.08 -9.70 -8.35
N THR A 384 21.40 -9.53 -8.38
CA THR A 384 22.20 -9.12 -7.21
C THR A 384 22.88 -7.80 -7.47
N ILE A 385 22.76 -6.85 -6.53
CA ILE A 385 23.25 -5.48 -6.67
C ILE A 385 24.15 -5.14 -5.50
N TYR A 386 25.43 -4.87 -5.77
CA TYR A 386 26.40 -4.51 -4.75
C TYR A 386 26.44 -3.00 -4.49
N TYR A 387 26.32 -2.61 -3.23
CA TYR A 387 26.46 -1.25 -2.72
C TYR A 387 27.71 -1.16 -1.85
N GLY A 388 28.82 -0.73 -2.42
CA GLY A 388 30.06 -0.46 -1.66
C GLY A 388 30.02 0.88 -0.96
N SER A 389 30.86 1.06 0.05
CA SER A 389 31.06 2.36 0.70
C SER A 389 31.45 3.42 -0.34
N PRO A 390 30.92 4.65 -0.25
CA PRO A 390 31.27 5.71 -1.18
C PRO A 390 32.74 6.10 -0.99
N ASP A 391 33.41 6.48 -2.07
CA ASP A 391 34.70 7.14 -1.97
C ASP A 391 34.54 8.58 -1.41
N LYS A 392 35.65 9.24 -1.13
CA LYS A 392 35.64 10.57 -0.55
C LYS A 392 34.89 11.60 -1.43
N ARG A 393 35.01 11.49 -2.76
CA ARG A 393 34.34 12.40 -3.70
C ARG A 393 32.83 12.15 -3.71
N GLN A 394 32.42 10.90 -3.70
CA GLN A 394 31.01 10.52 -3.62
C GLN A 394 30.40 10.96 -2.29
N PHE A 395 31.10 10.76 -1.15
CA PHE A 395 30.67 11.23 0.16
C PHE A 395 30.45 12.75 0.17
N GLN A 396 31.43 13.51 -0.34
CA GLN A 396 31.30 14.96 -0.44
C GLN A 396 30.12 15.38 -1.35
N SER A 397 29.88 14.66 -2.43
CA SER A 397 28.73 14.89 -3.30
C SER A 397 27.40 14.64 -2.58
N ILE A 398 27.32 13.59 -1.75
CA ILE A 398 26.15 13.30 -0.90
C ILE A 398 25.93 14.44 0.10
N VAL A 399 26.96 14.90 0.80
CA VAL A 399 26.89 16.00 1.76
C VAL A 399 26.37 17.28 1.09
N LYS A 400 26.94 17.66 -0.06
CA LYS A 400 26.50 18.85 -0.81
C LYS A 400 25.04 18.75 -1.24
N ALA A 401 24.62 17.60 -1.74
CA ALA A 401 23.24 17.40 -2.17
C ALA A 401 22.26 17.48 -0.99
N LEU A 402 22.61 16.91 0.15
CA LEU A 402 21.80 16.99 1.37
C LEU A 402 21.75 18.42 1.93
N ALA A 403 22.88 19.14 2.00
CA ALA A 403 22.94 20.54 2.44
C ALA A 403 22.03 21.43 1.57
N LYS A 404 22.12 21.26 0.24
CA LYS A 404 21.26 21.98 -0.71
C LYS A 404 19.77 21.68 -0.50
N ARG A 405 19.41 20.40 -0.25
CA ARG A 405 18.03 19.98 0.02
C ARG A 405 17.46 20.66 1.27
N HIS A 406 18.26 20.79 2.31
CA HIS A 406 17.88 21.41 3.56
C HIS A 406 18.12 22.92 3.58
N GLN A 407 18.50 23.51 2.44
CA GLN A 407 18.73 24.96 2.28
C GLN A 407 19.74 25.55 3.30
N LEU A 408 20.77 24.74 3.64
CA LEU A 408 21.84 25.21 4.51
C LEU A 408 22.71 26.21 3.74
N ASP A 409 22.82 27.44 4.30
CA ASP A 409 23.65 28.54 3.75
C ASP A 409 25.03 28.50 4.39
N ILE A 410 25.84 27.52 4.04
CA ILE A 410 27.22 27.31 4.52
C ILE A 410 28.15 27.30 3.31
N PRO A 411 29.28 28.02 3.34
CA PRO A 411 30.28 27.97 2.28
C PRO A 411 30.74 26.54 2.01
N GLU A 412 30.82 26.12 0.71
CA GLU A 412 31.14 24.75 0.33
C GLU A 412 32.44 24.22 0.97
N GLU A 413 33.50 25.07 1.03
CA GLU A 413 34.78 24.68 1.62
C GLU A 413 34.65 24.33 3.09
N GLU A 414 33.91 25.15 3.84
CA GLU A 414 33.65 24.95 5.26
C GLU A 414 32.80 23.69 5.50
N LEU A 415 31.69 23.54 4.75
CA LEU A 415 30.84 22.38 4.81
C LEU A 415 31.61 21.08 4.60
N LEU A 416 32.49 21.02 3.58
CA LEU A 416 33.27 19.84 3.28
C LEU A 416 34.40 19.60 4.30
N LEU A 417 35.00 20.66 4.87
CA LEU A 417 36.00 20.53 5.93
C LEU A 417 35.36 19.89 7.18
N GLU A 418 34.23 20.41 7.61
CA GLU A 418 33.52 19.89 8.78
C GLU A 418 32.96 18.48 8.53
N ALA A 419 32.44 18.19 7.34
CA ALA A 419 32.01 16.85 6.96
C ALA A 419 33.16 15.82 7.02
N ASN A 420 34.36 16.20 6.59
CA ASN A 420 35.54 15.32 6.68
C ASN A 420 35.98 15.09 8.14
N LYS A 421 35.87 16.08 9.02
CA LYS A 421 36.14 15.90 10.45
C LYS A 421 35.10 14.99 11.09
N TRP A 422 33.83 15.18 10.73
CA TRP A 422 32.70 14.38 11.22
C TRP A 422 32.86 12.89 10.87
N GLU A 423 33.18 12.58 9.63
CA GLU A 423 33.30 11.18 9.17
C GLU A 423 34.38 10.40 9.91
N LEU A 424 35.51 11.06 10.24
CA LEU A 424 36.62 10.44 11.00
C LEU A 424 36.20 10.01 12.41
N SER A 425 35.23 10.69 13.00
CA SER A 425 34.76 10.43 14.36
C SER A 425 33.45 9.61 14.42
N HIS A 426 32.72 9.44 13.30
CA HIS A 426 31.36 8.89 13.26
C HIS A 426 31.18 7.69 12.32
N GLY A 427 32.21 6.86 12.16
CA GLY A 427 32.06 5.55 11.53
C GLY A 427 32.32 5.51 10.03
N GLY A 428 33.02 6.51 9.46
CA GLY A 428 33.55 6.46 8.11
C GLY A 428 32.58 6.95 7.03
N LEU A 429 32.99 6.78 5.77
CA LEU A 429 32.28 7.27 4.60
C LEU A 429 31.00 6.49 4.34
N SER A 430 29.84 7.08 4.58
CA SER A 430 28.53 6.49 4.23
C SER A 430 27.45 7.56 4.04
N GLY A 431 26.36 7.21 3.36
CA GLY A 431 25.19 8.10 3.25
C GLY A 431 24.53 8.38 4.60
N ARG A 432 24.58 7.40 5.53
CA ARG A 432 24.09 7.56 6.91
C ARG A 432 24.92 8.59 7.67
N THR A 433 26.23 8.52 7.59
CA THR A 433 27.15 9.47 8.22
C THR A 433 26.93 10.90 7.66
N ALA A 434 26.73 11.02 6.36
CA ALA A 434 26.39 12.29 5.72
C ALA A 434 25.06 12.87 6.23
N SER A 435 24.00 12.04 6.32
CA SER A 435 22.70 12.47 6.85
C SER A 435 22.79 12.89 8.31
N GLN A 436 23.52 12.15 9.14
CA GLN A 436 23.73 12.48 10.56
C GLN A 436 24.46 13.81 10.71
N PHE A 437 25.47 14.06 9.88
CA PHE A 437 26.19 15.33 9.85
C PHE A 437 25.24 16.49 9.51
N ILE A 438 24.44 16.38 8.46
CA ILE A 438 23.49 17.44 8.09
C ILE A 438 22.44 17.66 9.18
N THR A 439 21.94 16.58 9.81
CA THR A 439 20.99 16.69 10.94
C THR A 439 21.65 17.41 12.12
N HIS A 440 22.91 17.13 12.40
CA HIS A 440 23.67 17.85 13.44
C HIS A 440 23.77 19.35 13.11
N LEU A 441 24.11 19.70 11.88
CA LEU A 441 24.18 21.11 11.45
C LEU A 441 22.84 21.85 11.59
N LEU A 442 21.73 21.16 11.26
CA LEU A 442 20.37 21.72 11.42
C LEU A 442 19.96 21.90 12.89
N GLY A 443 20.53 21.13 13.81
CA GLY A 443 20.28 21.25 15.24
C GLY A 443 21.20 22.23 15.97
N CYS A 444 22.28 22.68 15.33
CA CYS A 444 23.15 23.71 15.84
C CYS A 444 22.67 25.04 15.26
N ASP A 445 22.24 25.98 16.12
CA ASP A 445 22.08 27.37 15.72
C ASP A 445 23.49 27.91 15.34
N PHE A 446 23.83 27.88 14.07
CA PHE A 446 24.98 28.59 13.56
C PHE A 446 24.62 30.08 13.59
N THR A 447 24.86 30.72 14.74
CA THR A 447 24.91 32.19 14.90
C THR A 447 26.22 32.70 14.39
#